data_a092558da19bc5287c5a05a840d5a42a
#
_entry.id   a092558da19bc5287c5a05a840d5a42a
#
_cell.length_a   1.000
_cell.length_b   1.000
_cell.length_c   1.000
_cell.angle_alpha   90.00
_cell.angle_beta   90.00
_cell.angle_gamma   90.00
#
_symmetry.space_group_name_H-M   'P 1'
#
loop_
_entity.id
_entity.type
_entity.pdbx_description
1 polymer ?
#
loop_
_entity_poly.entity_id
_entity_poly.type
_entity_poly.pdbx_seq_one_letter_code
_entity_poly.pdbx_strand_id
1 'polypeptide(L)'
;MFRLPGDISLLLLLPLVGALVLLLVPRQQRQTLLTLALLSSIAAFIWSLRLLQAFDPGAGEMQFVERIPWMPAFGIGYIVGIDGISLFLVLLTTFLMPLAIVASWTVQDKIKEYLFFMLVLETGMLGAFVALDLFLFYVFWEVMLVPMYFLIGVWGGTRRIYAALKFVVYTMAGSLPMLVAIIYLASRYAQVNQTMTFDLLQLYDLRLPVNEQIWLFLAFGLSFAIKVPLFPFHTWLPDAHVEAPTAGSVILAGILLWWRMGRQAERSGVRRARPEPKPASGAGSTAVVSVVMTVRPYAAVGWPALVS
;
A
#
# COMPACT_ATOMS: atom_id res chain seq x y z
N MET A 1 -25.44 11.26 -11.50
CA MET A 1 -25.01 12.41 -10.68
C MET A 1 -23.52 12.18 -10.37
N PHE A 2 -22.61 12.87 -11.07
CA PHE A 2 -21.17 12.79 -10.78
C PHE A 2 -20.95 13.39 -9.39
N ARG A 3 -20.69 12.54 -8.39
CA ARG A 3 -20.16 13.04 -7.12
C ARG A 3 -18.72 13.49 -7.41
N LEU A 4 -18.36 14.67 -6.94
CA LEU A 4 -16.95 15.11 -6.92
C LEU A 4 -16.13 14.04 -6.22
N PRO A 5 -14.92 13.70 -6.72
CA PRO A 5 -14.05 12.78 -6.04
C PRO A 5 -13.80 13.27 -4.62
N GLY A 6 -13.86 12.39 -3.64
CA GLY A 6 -13.52 12.72 -2.25
C GLY A 6 -12.04 13.03 -2.11
N ASP A 7 -11.62 13.39 -0.92
CA ASP A 7 -10.25 13.83 -0.64
C ASP A 7 -9.20 12.74 -0.93
N ILE A 8 -9.52 11.46 -0.66
CA ILE A 8 -8.62 10.33 -0.93
C ILE A 8 -8.59 10.00 -2.42
N SER A 9 -9.76 9.97 -3.06
CA SER A 9 -9.82 9.74 -4.52
C SER A 9 -9.05 10.80 -5.29
N LEU A 10 -9.11 12.06 -4.85
CA LEU A 10 -8.33 13.14 -5.46
C LEU A 10 -6.83 12.93 -5.26
N LEU A 11 -6.40 12.49 -4.07
CA LEU A 11 -5.00 12.14 -3.80
C LEU A 11 -4.48 11.07 -4.77
N LEU A 12 -5.27 10.02 -5.04
CA LEU A 12 -4.92 8.95 -5.97
C LEU A 12 -4.92 9.41 -7.43
N LEU A 13 -5.85 10.32 -7.77
CA LEU A 13 -5.98 10.81 -9.14
C LEU A 13 -4.87 11.77 -9.53
N LEU A 14 -4.29 12.55 -8.62
CA LEU A 14 -3.26 13.54 -8.92
C LEU A 14 -2.05 12.93 -9.66
N PRO A 15 -1.36 11.88 -9.14
CA PRO A 15 -0.25 11.27 -9.87
C PRO A 15 -0.75 10.51 -11.11
N LEU A 16 -1.91 9.87 -11.08
CA LEU A 16 -2.46 9.15 -12.22
C LEU A 16 -2.77 10.08 -13.40
N VAL A 17 -3.42 11.21 -13.15
CA VAL A 17 -3.67 12.24 -14.18
C VAL A 17 -2.35 12.79 -14.70
N GLY A 18 -1.38 13.05 -13.81
CA GLY A 18 -0.03 13.43 -14.22
C GLY A 18 0.60 12.41 -15.18
N ALA A 19 0.51 11.12 -14.87
CA ALA A 19 0.99 10.06 -15.74
C ALA A 19 0.29 10.06 -17.11
N LEU A 20 -1.03 10.24 -17.15
CA LEU A 20 -1.78 10.32 -18.41
C LEU A 20 -1.44 11.57 -19.23
N VAL A 21 -1.28 12.72 -18.58
CA VAL A 21 -0.86 13.97 -19.25
C VAL A 21 0.54 13.81 -19.86
N LEU A 22 1.47 13.13 -19.19
CA LEU A 22 2.80 12.85 -19.76
C LEU A 22 2.71 12.10 -21.09
N LEU A 23 1.70 11.24 -21.29
CA LEU A 23 1.54 10.52 -22.56
C LEU A 23 1.20 11.45 -23.74
N LEU A 24 0.65 12.62 -23.49
CA LEU A 24 0.30 13.62 -24.52
C LEU A 24 1.50 14.50 -24.90
N VAL A 25 2.51 14.63 -24.01
CA VAL A 25 3.68 15.49 -24.26
C VAL A 25 4.66 14.80 -25.21
N PRO A 26 5.19 15.50 -26.24
CA PRO A 26 6.21 14.95 -27.11
C PRO A 26 7.49 14.56 -26.37
N ARG A 27 8.12 13.42 -26.79
CA ARG A 27 9.34 12.88 -26.15
C ARG A 27 10.53 13.84 -26.17
N GLN A 28 10.57 14.75 -27.13
CA GLN A 28 11.64 15.73 -27.28
C GLN A 28 11.65 16.81 -26.20
N GLN A 29 10.51 17.05 -25.57
CA GLN A 29 10.33 18.08 -24.54
C GLN A 29 10.71 17.56 -23.15
N ARG A 30 11.95 17.12 -22.99
CA ARG A 30 12.44 16.52 -21.74
C ARG A 30 12.17 17.38 -20.52
N GLN A 31 12.45 18.69 -20.61
CA GLN A 31 12.25 19.60 -19.48
C GLN A 31 10.78 19.70 -19.07
N THR A 32 9.88 19.78 -20.04
CA THR A 32 8.43 19.80 -19.79
C THR A 32 7.95 18.51 -19.11
N LEU A 33 8.47 17.34 -19.56
CA LEU A 33 8.14 16.04 -18.96
C LEU A 33 8.56 15.98 -17.48
N LEU A 34 9.80 16.37 -17.17
CA LEU A 34 10.32 16.41 -15.80
C LEU A 34 9.54 17.39 -14.92
N THR A 35 9.24 18.58 -15.42
CA THR A 35 8.50 19.60 -14.69
C THR A 35 7.06 19.14 -14.40
N LEU A 36 6.37 18.56 -15.38
CA LEU A 36 5.01 18.06 -15.20
C LEU A 36 4.97 16.90 -14.19
N ALA A 37 5.89 15.94 -14.26
CA ALA A 37 5.96 14.84 -13.31
C ALA A 37 6.23 15.37 -11.89
N LEU A 38 7.15 16.32 -11.75
CA LEU A 38 7.49 16.93 -10.47
C LEU A 38 6.30 17.72 -9.89
N LEU A 39 5.61 18.52 -10.72
CA LEU A 39 4.42 19.27 -10.29
C LEU A 39 3.30 18.35 -9.86
N SER A 40 3.08 17.24 -10.58
CA SER A 40 2.05 16.26 -10.23
C SER A 40 2.32 15.61 -8.87
N SER A 41 3.56 15.17 -8.61
CA SER A 41 3.93 14.56 -7.33
C SER A 41 3.98 15.58 -6.18
N ILE A 42 4.39 16.83 -6.42
CA ILE A 42 4.31 17.92 -5.43
C ILE A 42 2.84 18.23 -5.10
N ALA A 43 1.96 18.24 -6.10
CA ALA A 43 0.53 18.47 -5.86
C ALA A 43 -0.06 17.35 -4.98
N ALA A 44 0.32 16.09 -5.20
CA ALA A 44 -0.07 14.97 -4.33
C ALA A 44 0.47 15.15 -2.90
N PHE A 45 1.72 15.61 -2.75
CA PHE A 45 2.31 15.89 -1.43
C PHE A 45 1.57 17.03 -0.72
N ILE A 46 1.32 18.14 -1.39
CA ILE A 46 0.56 19.26 -0.79
C ILE A 46 -0.84 18.81 -0.36
N TRP A 47 -1.49 17.98 -1.19
CA TRP A 47 -2.81 17.43 -0.86
C TRP A 47 -2.76 16.50 0.36
N SER A 48 -1.72 15.69 0.50
CA SER A 48 -1.53 14.83 1.67
C SER A 48 -1.30 15.63 2.96
N LEU A 49 -0.64 16.79 2.89
CA LEU A 49 -0.52 17.69 4.03
C LEU A 49 -1.87 18.28 4.47
N ARG A 50 -2.78 18.55 3.52
CA ARG A 50 -4.15 18.94 3.85
C ARG A 50 -4.89 17.84 4.61
N LEU A 51 -4.73 16.57 4.20
CA LEU A 51 -5.29 15.44 4.94
C LEU A 51 -4.75 15.36 6.37
N LEU A 52 -3.45 15.61 6.55
CA LEU A 52 -2.83 15.66 7.88
C LEU A 52 -3.45 16.74 8.77
N GLN A 53 -3.71 17.93 8.21
CA GLN A 53 -4.31 19.04 8.97
C GLN A 53 -5.78 18.77 9.34
N ALA A 54 -6.50 18.05 8.50
CA ALA A 54 -7.92 17.74 8.72
C ALA A 54 -8.14 16.42 9.49
N PHE A 55 -7.07 15.68 9.79
CA PHE A 55 -7.12 14.42 10.52
C PHE A 55 -7.33 14.66 12.02
N ASP A 56 -8.31 13.96 12.62
CA ASP A 56 -8.55 13.98 14.06
C ASP A 56 -7.83 12.81 14.76
N PRO A 57 -6.75 13.05 15.51
CA PRO A 57 -6.03 11.98 16.23
C PRO A 57 -6.85 11.32 17.34
N GLY A 58 -7.92 11.99 17.83
CA GLY A 58 -8.80 11.49 18.89
C GLY A 58 -9.87 10.52 18.38
N ALA A 59 -10.17 10.53 17.08
CA ALA A 59 -11.13 9.60 16.48
C ALA A 59 -10.48 8.22 16.32
N GLY A 60 -11.01 7.21 17.03
CA GLY A 60 -10.53 5.82 16.93
C GLY A 60 -10.99 5.08 15.65
N GLU A 61 -11.68 5.74 14.75
CA GLU A 61 -12.29 5.18 13.55
C GLU A 61 -11.53 5.59 12.29
N MET A 62 -11.80 4.88 11.18
CA MET A 62 -11.29 5.25 9.85
C MET A 62 -11.88 6.58 9.41
N GLN A 63 -11.03 7.49 8.93
CA GLN A 63 -11.42 8.83 8.48
C GLN A 63 -11.38 8.96 6.96
N PHE A 64 -12.07 9.98 6.44
CA PHE A 64 -12.18 10.26 4.99
C PHE A 64 -12.70 9.05 4.19
N VAL A 65 -13.59 8.25 4.78
CA VAL A 65 -14.08 7.02 4.14
C VAL A 65 -14.94 7.36 2.92
N GLU A 66 -14.52 6.86 1.77
CA GLU A 66 -15.25 6.95 0.52
C GLU A 66 -15.73 5.56 0.11
N ARG A 67 -17.01 5.44 -0.24
CA ARG A 67 -17.64 4.18 -0.64
C ARG A 67 -18.36 4.37 -1.97
N ILE A 68 -17.88 3.68 -3.01
CA ILE A 68 -18.52 3.68 -4.34
C ILE A 68 -18.67 2.20 -4.75
N PRO A 69 -19.87 1.74 -5.11
CA PRO A 69 -20.07 0.39 -5.61
C PRO A 69 -19.34 0.23 -6.94
N TRP A 70 -18.45 -0.77 -7.05
CA TRP A 70 -17.72 -1.05 -8.29
C TRP A 70 -18.30 -2.28 -9.00
N MET A 71 -18.32 -3.44 -8.34
CA MET A 71 -18.91 -4.68 -8.85
C MET A 71 -19.87 -5.26 -7.80
N PRO A 72 -21.12 -4.74 -7.70
CA PRO A 72 -22.04 -5.12 -6.64
C PRO A 72 -22.42 -6.61 -6.66
N ALA A 73 -22.44 -7.23 -7.85
CA ALA A 73 -22.76 -8.65 -8.00
C ALA A 73 -21.75 -9.57 -7.26
N PHE A 74 -20.52 -9.11 -7.05
CA PHE A 74 -19.47 -9.83 -6.34
C PHE A 74 -19.17 -9.23 -4.95
N GLY A 75 -19.92 -8.22 -4.52
CA GLY A 75 -19.68 -7.53 -3.25
C GLY A 75 -18.37 -6.73 -3.21
N ILE A 76 -17.85 -6.33 -4.38
CA ILE A 76 -16.60 -5.56 -4.50
C ILE A 76 -16.94 -4.09 -4.62
N GLY A 77 -16.32 -3.25 -3.77
CA GLY A 77 -16.47 -1.82 -3.76
C GLY A 77 -15.15 -1.06 -3.90
N TYR A 78 -15.21 0.13 -4.46
CA TYR A 78 -14.16 1.11 -4.26
C TYR A 78 -14.37 1.72 -2.88
N ILE A 79 -13.69 1.17 -1.88
CA ILE A 79 -13.77 1.60 -0.50
C ILE A 79 -12.38 2.00 -0.06
N VAL A 80 -12.19 3.27 0.24
CA VAL A 80 -10.92 3.84 0.67
C VAL A 80 -11.11 4.65 1.94
N GLY A 81 -10.08 4.72 2.77
CA GLY A 81 -10.08 5.45 4.03
C GLY A 81 -8.68 5.51 4.62
N ILE A 82 -8.50 6.35 5.63
CA ILE A 82 -7.20 6.58 6.27
C ILE A 82 -7.34 6.40 7.79
N ASP A 83 -6.38 5.71 8.38
CA ASP A 83 -6.12 5.69 9.82
C ASP A 83 -4.82 6.45 10.14
N GLY A 84 -4.49 6.60 11.42
CA GLY A 84 -3.32 7.35 11.85
C GLY A 84 -1.99 6.83 11.29
N ILE A 85 -1.92 5.56 10.88
CA ILE A 85 -0.69 4.97 10.36
C ILE A 85 -0.64 5.05 8.84
N SER A 86 -1.74 4.73 8.17
CA SER A 86 -1.82 4.90 6.72
C SER A 86 -1.60 6.36 6.32
N LEU A 87 -2.01 7.33 7.14
CA LEU A 87 -1.72 8.73 6.94
C LEU A 87 -0.21 9.01 6.86
N PHE A 88 0.59 8.47 7.80
CA PHE A 88 2.04 8.65 7.77
C PHE A 88 2.70 7.94 6.58
N LEU A 89 2.18 6.77 6.15
CA LEU A 89 2.67 6.08 4.96
C LEU A 89 2.34 6.86 3.68
N VAL A 90 1.16 7.44 3.61
CA VAL A 90 0.76 8.35 2.52
C VAL A 90 1.68 9.56 2.47
N LEU A 91 1.93 10.23 3.61
CA LEU A 91 2.83 11.37 3.69
C LEU A 91 4.25 11.01 3.28
N LEU A 92 4.77 9.87 3.76
CA LEU A 92 6.10 9.40 3.40
C LEU A 92 6.21 9.14 1.89
N THR A 93 5.21 8.49 1.30
CA THR A 93 5.18 8.17 -0.13
C THR A 93 5.16 9.44 -0.96
N THR A 94 4.24 10.36 -0.68
CA THR A 94 4.10 11.62 -1.41
C THR A 94 5.28 12.56 -1.20
N PHE A 95 6.00 12.46 -0.08
CA PHE A 95 7.24 13.19 0.17
C PHE A 95 8.43 12.61 -0.62
N LEU A 96 8.56 11.27 -0.65
CA LEU A 96 9.69 10.62 -1.32
C LEU A 96 9.60 10.71 -2.85
N MET A 97 8.41 10.75 -3.43
CA MET A 97 8.25 10.76 -4.89
C MET A 97 8.82 12.00 -5.58
N PRO A 98 8.57 13.25 -5.14
CA PRO A 98 9.24 14.41 -5.69
C PRO A 98 10.77 14.32 -5.61
N LEU A 99 11.31 13.81 -4.50
CA LEU A 99 12.76 13.62 -4.32
C LEU A 99 13.30 12.57 -5.29
N ALA A 100 12.58 11.46 -5.48
CA ALA A 100 12.95 10.42 -6.44
C ALA A 100 12.92 10.94 -7.89
N ILE A 101 11.95 11.78 -8.25
CA ILE A 101 11.89 12.43 -9.57
C ILE A 101 13.06 13.40 -9.75
N VAL A 102 13.40 14.20 -8.76
CA VAL A 102 14.58 15.09 -8.79
C VAL A 102 15.87 14.28 -8.90
N ALA A 103 16.02 13.20 -8.14
CA ALA A 103 17.17 12.30 -8.26
C ALA A 103 17.30 11.63 -9.64
N SER A 104 16.18 11.53 -10.38
CA SER A 104 16.13 10.98 -11.74
C SER A 104 16.45 12.00 -12.84
N TRP A 105 16.87 13.22 -12.49
CA TRP A 105 17.19 14.28 -13.46
C TRP A 105 18.33 13.90 -14.41
N THR A 106 19.16 12.93 -14.02
CA THR A 106 20.26 12.41 -14.84
C THR A 106 19.82 11.37 -15.87
N VAL A 107 18.63 10.81 -15.76
CA VAL A 107 18.08 9.81 -16.68
C VAL A 107 17.80 10.50 -18.03
N GLN A 108 18.42 10.01 -19.10
CA GLN A 108 18.26 10.56 -20.45
C GLN A 108 17.43 9.64 -21.36
N ASP A 109 17.64 8.35 -21.24
CA ASP A 109 16.99 7.36 -22.11
C ASP A 109 15.55 7.14 -21.72
N LYS A 110 14.62 7.25 -22.69
CA LYS A 110 13.18 6.96 -22.54
C LYS A 110 12.57 7.64 -21.31
N ILE A 111 12.94 8.90 -21.06
CA ILE A 111 12.53 9.64 -19.85
C ILE A 111 11.00 9.73 -19.70
N LYS A 112 10.24 9.82 -20.79
CA LYS A 112 8.79 9.88 -20.78
C LYS A 112 8.17 8.63 -20.13
N GLU A 113 8.59 7.47 -20.60
CA GLU A 113 8.15 6.17 -20.10
C GLU A 113 8.60 5.96 -18.65
N TYR A 114 9.79 6.40 -18.31
CA TYR A 114 10.34 6.35 -16.96
C TYR A 114 9.44 7.11 -15.98
N LEU A 115 9.16 8.37 -16.26
CA LEU A 115 8.33 9.24 -15.42
C LEU A 115 6.87 8.74 -15.35
N PHE A 116 6.35 8.22 -16.45
CA PHE A 116 5.03 7.58 -16.47
C PHE A 116 4.97 6.43 -15.46
N PHE A 117 5.93 5.49 -15.50
CA PHE A 117 5.96 4.38 -14.55
C PHE A 117 6.20 4.82 -13.11
N MET A 118 6.96 5.88 -12.88
CA MET A 118 7.14 6.47 -11.54
C MET A 118 5.82 6.97 -10.95
N LEU A 119 5.02 7.72 -11.72
CA LEU A 119 3.72 8.24 -11.24
C LEU A 119 2.66 7.13 -11.10
N VAL A 120 2.65 6.13 -11.98
CA VAL A 120 1.78 4.95 -11.83
C VAL A 120 2.16 4.15 -10.59
N LEU A 121 3.46 4.01 -10.30
CA LEU A 121 3.93 3.37 -9.07
C LEU A 121 3.47 4.14 -7.81
N GLU A 122 3.57 5.47 -7.82
CA GLU A 122 3.06 6.33 -6.75
C GLU A 122 1.58 6.08 -6.49
N THR A 123 0.76 6.07 -7.54
CA THR A 123 -0.68 5.78 -7.45
C THR A 123 -0.93 4.39 -6.84
N GLY A 124 -0.20 3.37 -7.28
CA GLY A 124 -0.31 2.00 -6.76
C GLY A 124 0.02 1.92 -5.27
N MET A 125 1.10 2.58 -4.83
CA MET A 125 1.50 2.63 -3.43
C MET A 125 0.46 3.33 -2.55
N LEU A 126 0.01 4.51 -2.97
CA LEU A 126 -1.03 5.26 -2.26
C LEU A 126 -2.31 4.44 -2.17
N GLY A 127 -2.74 3.82 -3.29
CA GLY A 127 -3.93 2.96 -3.33
C GLY A 127 -3.85 1.78 -2.36
N ALA A 128 -2.70 1.11 -2.26
CA ALA A 128 -2.50 0.01 -1.31
C ALA A 128 -2.58 0.47 0.16
N PHE A 129 -2.18 1.71 0.46
CA PHE A 129 -2.23 2.23 1.83
C PHE A 129 -3.62 2.69 2.26
N VAL A 130 -4.47 3.09 1.34
CA VAL A 130 -5.80 3.65 1.65
C VAL A 130 -6.95 2.68 1.37
N ALA A 131 -6.73 1.56 0.66
CA ALA A 131 -7.78 0.60 0.34
C ALA A 131 -8.36 -0.04 1.59
N LEU A 132 -9.69 0.01 1.74
CA LEU A 132 -10.48 -0.65 2.79
C LEU A 132 -11.27 -1.87 2.27
N ASP A 133 -11.28 -2.09 0.97
CA ASP A 133 -11.77 -3.31 0.34
C ASP A 133 -10.57 -4.22 0.04
N LEU A 134 -10.63 -5.48 0.48
CA LEU A 134 -9.50 -6.42 0.34
C LEU A 134 -9.17 -6.76 -1.12
N PHE A 135 -10.19 -6.79 -2.00
CA PHE A 135 -9.95 -7.02 -3.42
C PHE A 135 -9.29 -5.80 -4.07
N LEU A 136 -9.76 -4.60 -3.73
CA LEU A 136 -9.15 -3.34 -4.18
C LEU A 136 -7.71 -3.22 -3.67
N PHE A 137 -7.45 -3.59 -2.42
CA PHE A 137 -6.10 -3.67 -1.85
C PHE A 137 -5.21 -4.59 -2.68
N TYR A 138 -5.69 -5.80 -3.01
CA TYR A 138 -4.95 -6.75 -3.82
C TYR A 138 -4.64 -6.22 -5.22
N VAL A 139 -5.61 -5.55 -5.86
CA VAL A 139 -5.40 -4.91 -7.17
C VAL A 139 -4.26 -3.88 -7.10
N PHE A 140 -4.27 -2.97 -6.13
CA PHE A 140 -3.18 -1.99 -5.98
C PHE A 140 -1.85 -2.65 -5.64
N TRP A 141 -1.87 -3.71 -4.83
CA TRP A 141 -0.70 -4.50 -4.48
C TRP A 141 -0.01 -5.12 -5.71
N GLU A 142 -0.78 -5.64 -6.66
CA GLU A 142 -0.28 -6.22 -7.90
C GLU A 142 0.09 -5.15 -8.94
N VAL A 143 -0.70 -4.08 -9.04
CA VAL A 143 -0.43 -2.99 -9.99
C VAL A 143 0.95 -2.38 -9.80
N MET A 144 1.48 -2.33 -8.58
CA MET A 144 2.84 -1.85 -8.32
C MET A 144 3.95 -2.70 -8.96
N LEU A 145 3.69 -3.98 -9.25
CA LEU A 145 4.70 -4.87 -9.85
C LEU A 145 5.03 -4.46 -11.28
N VAL A 146 4.03 -4.02 -12.04
CA VAL A 146 4.19 -3.68 -13.46
C VAL A 146 5.15 -2.49 -13.65
N PRO A 147 4.94 -1.32 -13.02
CA PRO A 147 5.91 -0.23 -13.10
C PRO A 147 7.30 -0.62 -12.64
N MET A 148 7.38 -1.37 -11.54
CA MET A 148 8.67 -1.78 -10.97
C MET A 148 9.44 -2.74 -11.86
N TYR A 149 8.73 -3.67 -12.51
CA TYR A 149 9.31 -4.55 -13.53
C TYR A 149 9.97 -3.75 -14.66
N PHE A 150 9.25 -2.74 -15.19
CA PHE A 150 9.79 -1.90 -16.26
C PHE A 150 10.91 -1.00 -15.77
N LEU A 151 10.81 -0.40 -14.59
CA LEU A 151 11.85 0.45 -14.02
C LEU A 151 13.16 -0.32 -13.85
N ILE A 152 13.13 -1.54 -13.32
CA ILE A 152 14.32 -2.40 -13.20
C ILE A 152 14.75 -2.92 -14.56
N GLY A 153 13.85 -3.45 -15.37
CA GLY A 153 14.16 -4.15 -16.61
C GLY A 153 14.66 -3.26 -17.76
N VAL A 154 14.25 -1.99 -17.80
CA VAL A 154 14.64 -1.05 -18.87
C VAL A 154 15.80 -0.17 -18.45
N TRP A 155 15.76 0.41 -17.23
CA TRP A 155 16.74 1.39 -16.74
C TRP A 155 17.73 0.80 -15.72
N GLY A 156 17.65 -0.49 -15.46
CA GLY A 156 18.55 -1.20 -14.55
C GLY A 156 19.94 -1.43 -15.12
N GLY A 157 20.81 -2.02 -14.30
CA GLY A 157 22.20 -2.33 -14.61
C GLY A 157 22.39 -3.51 -15.59
N THR A 158 23.49 -4.23 -15.42
CA THR A 158 23.92 -5.26 -16.39
C THR A 158 23.05 -6.52 -16.39
N ARG A 159 22.55 -6.95 -15.21
CA ARG A 159 21.70 -8.14 -15.05
C ARG A 159 20.21 -7.79 -14.84
N ARG A 160 19.81 -6.60 -15.31
CA ARG A 160 18.46 -6.03 -15.11
C ARG A 160 17.30 -6.97 -15.45
N ILE A 161 17.38 -7.73 -16.54
CA ILE A 161 16.30 -8.64 -16.96
C ILE A 161 16.13 -9.78 -15.95
N TYR A 162 17.24 -10.38 -15.50
CA TYR A 162 17.21 -11.42 -14.48
C TYR A 162 16.62 -10.88 -13.16
N ALA A 163 17.07 -9.73 -12.71
CA ALA A 163 16.58 -9.10 -11.49
C ALA A 163 15.09 -8.75 -11.57
N ALA A 164 14.62 -8.19 -12.69
CA ALA A 164 13.24 -7.84 -12.92
C ALA A 164 12.33 -9.09 -12.95
N LEU A 165 12.72 -10.15 -13.67
CA LEU A 165 11.97 -11.40 -13.70
C LEU A 165 11.94 -12.07 -12.32
N LYS A 166 13.08 -12.15 -11.63
CA LYS A 166 13.15 -12.71 -10.27
C LYS A 166 12.24 -11.97 -9.32
N PHE A 167 12.26 -10.62 -9.35
CA PHE A 167 11.38 -9.78 -8.55
C PHE A 167 9.90 -10.12 -8.80
N VAL A 168 9.45 -10.13 -10.07
CA VAL A 168 8.04 -10.39 -10.41
C VAL A 168 7.62 -11.81 -10.04
N VAL A 169 8.39 -12.82 -10.43
CA VAL A 169 8.04 -14.22 -10.13
C VAL A 169 7.96 -14.47 -8.62
N TYR A 170 8.92 -13.93 -7.85
CA TYR A 170 8.93 -14.08 -6.39
C TYR A 170 7.72 -13.42 -5.74
N THR A 171 7.43 -12.17 -6.11
CA THR A 171 6.36 -11.39 -5.50
C THR A 171 4.98 -11.88 -5.94
N MET A 172 4.77 -12.23 -7.22
CA MET A 172 3.53 -12.85 -7.70
C MET A 172 3.26 -14.20 -7.03
N ALA A 173 4.25 -15.10 -7.01
CA ALA A 173 4.07 -16.40 -6.34
C ALA A 173 3.73 -16.23 -4.86
N GLY A 174 4.29 -15.19 -4.22
CA GLY A 174 3.98 -14.85 -2.84
C GLY A 174 2.59 -14.28 -2.62
N SER A 175 2.02 -13.56 -3.56
CA SER A 175 0.71 -12.92 -3.41
C SER A 175 -0.47 -13.84 -3.71
N LEU A 176 -0.28 -14.92 -4.48
CA LEU A 176 -1.35 -15.88 -4.76
C LEU A 176 -2.02 -16.49 -3.52
N PRO A 177 -1.29 -16.93 -2.48
CA PRO A 177 -1.91 -17.41 -1.24
C PRO A 177 -2.79 -16.34 -0.57
N MET A 178 -2.39 -15.06 -0.63
CA MET A 178 -3.19 -13.96 -0.11
C MET A 178 -4.49 -13.77 -0.89
N LEU A 179 -4.46 -13.88 -2.23
CA LEU A 179 -5.67 -13.81 -3.05
C LEU A 179 -6.65 -14.92 -2.69
N VAL A 180 -6.16 -16.15 -2.55
CA VAL A 180 -6.99 -17.30 -2.13
C VAL A 180 -7.59 -17.03 -0.75
N ALA A 181 -6.82 -16.50 0.19
CA ALA A 181 -7.31 -16.15 1.52
C ALA A 181 -8.38 -15.04 1.49
N ILE A 182 -8.21 -14.02 0.65
CA ILE A 182 -9.19 -12.94 0.46
C ILE A 182 -10.53 -13.50 -0.07
N ILE A 183 -10.48 -14.35 -1.11
CA ILE A 183 -11.68 -14.99 -1.70
C ILE A 183 -12.35 -15.90 -0.66
N TYR A 184 -11.55 -16.65 0.11
CA TYR A 184 -12.06 -17.51 1.17
C TYR A 184 -12.80 -16.69 2.25
N LEU A 185 -12.23 -15.59 2.73
CA LEU A 185 -12.87 -14.70 3.71
C LEU A 185 -14.21 -14.17 3.20
N ALA A 186 -14.26 -13.68 1.97
CA ALA A 186 -15.48 -13.18 1.36
C ALA A 186 -16.56 -14.28 1.22
N SER A 187 -16.15 -15.50 0.85
CA SER A 187 -17.07 -16.64 0.74
C SER A 187 -17.59 -17.10 2.10
N ARG A 188 -16.76 -17.11 3.14
CA ARG A 188 -17.18 -17.42 4.53
C ARG A 188 -18.15 -16.37 5.07
N TYR A 189 -17.90 -15.10 4.79
CA TYR A 189 -18.83 -14.02 5.14
C TYR A 189 -20.19 -14.23 4.44
N ALA A 190 -20.18 -14.59 3.15
CA ALA A 190 -21.40 -14.85 2.40
C ALA A 190 -22.21 -16.04 2.96
N GLN A 191 -21.57 -17.09 3.47
CA GLN A 191 -22.23 -18.21 4.11
C GLN A 191 -22.97 -17.82 5.39
N VAL A 192 -22.43 -16.87 6.14
CA VAL A 192 -23.02 -16.42 7.43
C VAL A 192 -24.08 -15.34 7.20
N ASN A 193 -23.80 -14.37 6.35
CA ASN A 193 -24.60 -13.14 6.21
C ASN A 193 -25.43 -13.07 4.92
N GLN A 194 -25.43 -14.15 4.08
CA GLN A 194 -26.18 -14.24 2.82
C GLN A 194 -25.78 -13.16 1.77
N THR A 195 -24.72 -12.40 2.01
CA THR A 195 -24.21 -11.33 1.15
C THR A 195 -22.70 -11.40 1.07
N MET A 196 -22.14 -11.40 -0.15
CA MET A 196 -20.69 -11.40 -0.35
C MET A 196 -20.15 -9.98 -0.14
N THR A 197 -19.03 -9.84 0.58
CA THR A 197 -18.35 -8.57 0.77
C THR A 197 -16.83 -8.74 0.87
N PHE A 198 -16.11 -7.74 0.40
CA PHE A 198 -14.65 -7.60 0.56
C PHE A 198 -14.31 -6.40 1.48
N ASP A 199 -15.33 -5.71 2.00
CA ASP A 199 -15.15 -4.59 2.95
C ASP A 199 -14.48 -5.10 4.23
N LEU A 200 -13.25 -4.64 4.46
CA LEU A 200 -12.44 -5.01 5.62
C LEU A 200 -13.16 -4.75 6.94
N LEU A 201 -13.90 -3.63 7.03
CA LEU A 201 -14.60 -3.25 8.27
C LEU A 201 -15.75 -4.22 8.60
N GLN A 202 -16.42 -4.75 7.58
CA GLN A 202 -17.46 -5.79 7.79
C GLN A 202 -16.83 -7.15 8.09
N LEU A 203 -15.69 -7.48 7.49
CA LEU A 203 -15.01 -8.76 7.73
C LEU A 203 -14.42 -8.87 9.15
N TYR A 204 -14.24 -7.75 9.87
CA TYR A 204 -13.83 -7.77 11.28
C TYR A 204 -14.80 -8.48 12.22
N ASP A 205 -16.07 -8.43 11.90
CA ASP A 205 -17.12 -9.07 12.72
C ASP A 205 -17.25 -10.58 12.47
N LEU A 206 -16.53 -11.11 11.45
CA LEU A 206 -16.58 -12.51 11.08
C LEU A 206 -15.83 -13.38 12.10
N ARG A 207 -16.58 -14.26 12.79
CA ARG A 207 -16.00 -15.25 13.70
C ARG A 207 -15.63 -16.51 12.95
N LEU A 208 -14.36 -16.85 12.95
CA LEU A 208 -13.82 -18.03 12.30
C LEU A 208 -13.30 -19.05 13.34
N PRO A 209 -13.37 -20.37 13.05
CA PRO A 209 -12.69 -21.37 13.84
C PRO A 209 -11.16 -21.14 13.82
N VAL A 210 -10.50 -21.49 14.92
CA VAL A 210 -9.05 -21.27 15.11
C VAL A 210 -8.22 -21.90 13.99
N ASN A 211 -8.61 -23.07 13.51
CA ASN A 211 -7.90 -23.74 12.41
C ASN A 211 -7.94 -22.92 11.11
N GLU A 212 -9.10 -22.36 10.75
CA GLU A 212 -9.21 -21.48 9.56
C GLU A 212 -8.38 -20.21 9.75
N GLN A 213 -8.38 -19.61 10.95
CA GLN A 213 -7.57 -18.45 11.27
C GLN A 213 -6.07 -18.72 11.06
N ILE A 214 -5.56 -19.88 11.47
CA ILE A 214 -4.14 -20.24 11.29
C ILE A 214 -3.77 -20.30 9.81
N TRP A 215 -4.58 -20.93 8.97
CA TRP A 215 -4.30 -21.02 7.53
C TRP A 215 -4.36 -19.66 6.84
N LEU A 216 -5.34 -18.84 7.19
CA LEU A 216 -5.43 -17.47 6.66
C LEU A 216 -4.23 -16.63 7.12
N PHE A 217 -3.85 -16.74 8.39
CA PHE A 217 -2.65 -16.09 8.92
C PHE A 217 -1.39 -16.49 8.16
N LEU A 218 -1.21 -17.78 7.88
CA LEU A 218 -0.05 -18.26 7.12
C LEU A 218 -0.07 -17.76 5.67
N ALA A 219 -1.23 -17.71 5.03
CA ALA A 219 -1.38 -17.24 3.66
C ALA A 219 -1.04 -15.75 3.52
N PHE A 220 -1.62 -14.89 4.36
CA PHE A 220 -1.27 -13.46 4.42
C PHE A 220 0.18 -13.27 4.87
N GLY A 221 0.60 -13.97 5.94
CA GLY A 221 1.95 -13.89 6.50
C GLY A 221 3.04 -14.24 5.49
N LEU A 222 2.83 -15.28 4.67
CA LEU A 222 3.75 -15.66 3.60
C LEU A 222 3.87 -14.54 2.54
N SER A 223 2.74 -14.00 2.10
CA SER A 223 2.73 -12.92 1.10
C SER A 223 3.49 -11.70 1.58
N PHE A 224 3.27 -11.33 2.84
CA PHE A 224 4.00 -10.22 3.45
C PHE A 224 5.46 -10.54 3.71
N ALA A 225 5.79 -11.77 4.14
CA ALA A 225 7.17 -12.20 4.34
C ALA A 225 8.01 -12.16 3.05
N ILE A 226 7.38 -12.44 1.92
CA ILE A 226 8.00 -12.34 0.60
C ILE A 226 8.15 -10.87 0.17
N LYS A 227 7.09 -10.06 0.29
CA LYS A 227 7.10 -8.66 -0.14
C LYS A 227 8.05 -7.80 0.72
N VAL A 228 8.12 -8.06 2.03
CA VAL A 228 8.96 -7.36 3.03
C VAL A 228 10.33 -8.03 3.20
N PRO A 229 10.82 -8.75 2.26
CA PRO A 229 11.90 -9.73 2.21
C PRO A 229 12.38 -10.22 3.58
N LEU A 230 11.55 -10.98 4.26
CA LEU A 230 11.96 -11.65 5.50
C LEU A 230 12.81 -12.90 5.17
N PHE A 231 13.78 -13.22 6.02
CA PHE A 231 14.47 -14.49 5.89
C PHE A 231 13.45 -15.66 6.02
N PRO A 232 13.48 -16.66 5.15
CA PRO A 232 14.42 -16.94 4.04
C PRO A 232 14.03 -16.35 2.67
N PHE A 233 12.95 -15.57 2.54
CA PHE A 233 12.38 -15.10 1.27
C PHE A 233 13.00 -13.79 0.73
N HIS A 234 14.13 -13.35 1.26
CA HIS A 234 14.77 -12.07 0.96
C HIS A 234 15.64 -12.03 -0.30
N THR A 235 15.85 -13.19 -0.96
CA THR A 235 16.88 -13.32 -2.01
C THR A 235 16.61 -12.52 -3.28
N TRP A 236 15.37 -12.04 -3.51
CA TRP A 236 15.03 -11.19 -4.63
C TRP A 236 15.46 -9.72 -4.43
N LEU A 237 15.47 -9.26 -3.16
CA LEU A 237 15.71 -7.85 -2.84
C LEU A 237 17.13 -7.39 -3.19
N PRO A 238 18.23 -8.10 -2.85
CA PRO A 238 19.57 -7.68 -3.23
C PRO A 238 19.73 -7.53 -4.74
N ASP A 239 19.22 -8.49 -5.52
CA ASP A 239 19.30 -8.43 -6.98
C ASP A 239 18.49 -7.26 -7.53
N ALA A 240 17.27 -7.04 -7.04
CA ALA A 240 16.44 -5.92 -7.45
C ALA A 240 17.05 -4.57 -7.08
N HIS A 241 17.62 -4.42 -5.87
CA HIS A 241 18.23 -3.15 -5.43
C HIS A 241 19.52 -2.81 -6.15
N VAL A 242 20.39 -3.79 -6.41
CA VAL A 242 21.65 -3.57 -7.12
C VAL A 242 21.42 -3.15 -8.56
N GLU A 243 20.40 -3.73 -9.19
CA GLU A 243 20.10 -3.46 -10.59
C GLU A 243 19.14 -2.28 -10.80
N ALA A 244 18.30 -1.93 -9.81
CA ALA A 244 17.33 -0.84 -9.96
C ALA A 244 18.01 0.54 -10.13
N PRO A 245 17.41 1.45 -10.90
CA PRO A 245 17.87 2.85 -10.94
C PRO A 245 17.72 3.48 -9.55
N THR A 246 18.55 4.50 -9.23
CA THR A 246 18.64 5.12 -7.92
C THR A 246 17.27 5.47 -7.32
N ALA A 247 16.37 6.08 -8.09
CA ALA A 247 15.04 6.42 -7.62
C ALA A 247 14.18 5.18 -7.30
N GLY A 248 14.28 4.13 -8.12
CA GLY A 248 13.62 2.84 -7.83
C GLY A 248 14.11 2.24 -6.52
N SER A 249 15.42 2.28 -6.27
CA SER A 249 16.02 1.82 -5.02
C SER A 249 15.61 2.66 -3.80
N VAL A 250 15.48 3.99 -3.95
CA VAL A 250 14.99 4.89 -2.88
C VAL A 250 13.55 4.54 -2.50
N ILE A 251 12.68 4.32 -3.48
CA ILE A 251 11.28 3.94 -3.23
C ILE A 251 11.18 2.58 -2.55
N LEU A 252 11.90 1.57 -3.06
CA LEU A 252 11.95 0.24 -2.46
C LEU A 252 12.47 0.30 -1.00
N ALA A 253 13.55 1.04 -0.76
CA ALA A 253 14.14 1.20 0.56
C ALA A 253 13.24 1.98 1.52
N GLY A 254 12.63 3.06 1.07
CA GLY A 254 11.75 3.91 1.88
C GLY A 254 10.55 3.15 2.42
N ILE A 255 9.88 2.36 1.58
CA ILE A 255 8.73 1.54 1.98
C ILE A 255 9.15 0.37 2.89
N LEU A 256 10.29 -0.28 2.59
CA LEU A 256 10.77 -1.44 3.33
C LEU A 256 11.40 -1.06 4.69
N LEU A 257 12.08 0.10 4.79
CA LEU A 257 12.68 0.58 6.05
C LEU A 257 11.62 0.90 7.11
N TRP A 258 10.49 1.44 6.73
CA TRP A 258 9.40 1.75 7.64
C TRP A 258 8.90 0.50 8.39
N TRP A 259 8.78 -0.62 7.72
CA TRP A 259 8.44 -1.90 8.36
C TRP A 259 9.48 -2.37 9.40
N ARG A 260 10.75 -2.12 9.16
CA ARG A 260 11.82 -2.41 10.12
C ARG A 260 11.74 -1.54 11.37
N MET A 261 11.42 -0.25 11.23
CA MET A 261 11.27 0.68 12.35
C MET A 261 10.12 0.31 13.28
N GLY A 262 8.99 -0.13 12.77
CA GLY A 262 7.86 -0.61 13.59
C GLY A 262 8.28 -1.75 14.53
N ARG A 263 9.07 -2.73 14.07
CA ARG A 263 9.59 -3.82 14.91
C ARG A 263 10.67 -3.40 15.90
N GLN A 264 11.43 -2.37 15.60
CA GLN A 264 12.47 -1.88 16.50
C GLN A 264 11.88 -1.11 17.67
N ALA A 265 10.78 -0.39 17.45
CA ALA A 265 10.00 0.26 18.49
C ALA A 265 9.37 -0.77 19.48
N GLU A 266 8.92 -1.93 19.00
CA GLU A 266 8.46 -3.01 19.86
C GLU A 266 9.60 -3.63 20.73
N ARG A 267 10.81 -3.73 20.19
CA ARG A 267 11.98 -4.27 20.91
C ARG A 267 12.59 -3.30 21.90
N SER A 268 12.44 -1.99 21.70
CA SER A 268 13.00 -0.96 22.57
C SER A 268 12.21 -0.71 23.87
N GLY A 269 11.28 -1.59 24.21
CA GLY A 269 10.80 -1.74 25.59
C GLY A 269 10.01 -0.56 26.16
N VAL A 270 9.24 0.16 25.35
CA VAL A 270 8.16 0.98 25.88
C VAL A 270 7.14 0.01 26.49
N ARG A 271 7.32 -0.33 27.76
CA ARG A 271 6.34 -1.05 28.58
C ARG A 271 5.08 -0.22 28.60
N ARG A 272 4.14 -0.55 27.73
CA ARG A 272 2.77 -0.04 27.86
C ARG A 272 2.15 -0.64 29.11
N ALA A 273 1.66 0.21 29.98
CA ALA A 273 0.76 -0.22 31.06
C ALA A 273 -0.36 -1.06 30.43
N ARG A 274 -0.50 -2.32 30.83
CA ARG A 274 -1.63 -3.16 30.43
C ARG A 274 -2.91 -2.48 30.94
N PRO A 275 -3.90 -2.20 30.07
CA PRO A 275 -5.25 -2.00 30.56
C PRO A 275 -5.71 -3.31 31.19
N GLU A 276 -6.41 -3.22 32.32
CA GLU A 276 -6.99 -4.39 32.98
C GLU A 276 -7.84 -5.22 32.00
N PRO A 277 -7.80 -6.55 32.07
CA PRO A 277 -8.54 -7.41 31.15
C PRO A 277 -10.04 -7.25 31.42
N LYS A 278 -10.77 -6.72 30.44
CA LYS A 278 -12.21 -6.93 30.36
C LYS A 278 -12.48 -8.42 30.24
N PRO A 279 -13.51 -8.97 30.92
CA PRO A 279 -13.75 -10.41 30.97
C PRO A 279 -13.94 -10.99 29.56
N ALA A 280 -13.30 -12.12 29.33
CA ALA A 280 -13.19 -12.83 28.10
C ALA A 280 -14.57 -13.25 27.54
N SER A 281 -15.02 -12.59 26.50
CA SER A 281 -15.95 -13.15 25.53
C SER A 281 -15.50 -12.71 24.14
N GLY A 282 -14.72 -13.55 23.43
CA GLY A 282 -14.40 -13.30 22.03
C GLY A 282 -12.92 -13.33 21.62
N ALA A 283 -12.07 -14.13 22.28
CA ALA A 283 -10.64 -14.20 21.96
C ALA A 283 -10.28 -14.88 20.61
N GLY A 284 -11.26 -15.29 19.80
CA GLY A 284 -11.03 -16.09 18.60
C GLY A 284 -10.91 -15.33 17.27
N SER A 285 -11.47 -14.12 17.12
CA SER A 285 -11.54 -13.46 15.80
C SER A 285 -10.37 -12.51 15.50
N THR A 286 -9.57 -12.18 16.51
CA THR A 286 -8.53 -11.15 16.43
C THR A 286 -7.26 -11.54 15.68
N ALA A 287 -6.96 -12.83 15.51
CA ALA A 287 -5.65 -13.24 14.98
C ALA A 287 -5.48 -13.04 13.48
N VAL A 288 -6.48 -13.38 12.65
CA VAL A 288 -6.39 -13.21 11.19
C VAL A 288 -6.51 -11.74 10.81
N VAL A 289 -7.42 -11.05 11.49
CA VAL A 289 -7.62 -9.61 11.36
C VAL A 289 -6.38 -8.85 11.86
N SER A 290 -5.72 -9.34 12.93
CA SER A 290 -4.44 -8.80 13.40
C SER A 290 -3.32 -8.96 12.38
N VAL A 291 -3.32 -9.94 11.48
CA VAL A 291 -2.29 -10.06 10.44
C VAL A 291 -2.56 -9.09 9.29
N VAL A 292 -3.79 -8.96 8.85
CA VAL A 292 -4.18 -7.91 7.91
C VAL A 292 -3.93 -6.53 8.55
N MET A 293 -4.15 -6.38 9.88
CA MET A 293 -3.85 -5.19 10.66
C MET A 293 -2.38 -5.06 11.11
N THR A 294 -1.62 -6.14 11.25
CA THR A 294 -0.17 -6.05 11.55
C THR A 294 0.60 -5.57 10.33
N VAL A 295 -0.03 -5.59 9.19
CA VAL A 295 0.41 -4.91 7.96
C VAL A 295 -0.23 -3.53 7.81
N ARG A 296 -1.37 -3.28 8.44
CA ARG A 296 -1.89 -1.97 8.85
C ARG A 296 -1.71 -1.85 10.37
N PRO A 297 -0.57 -1.36 10.88
CA PRO A 297 -0.32 -1.34 12.31
C PRO A 297 -1.22 -0.32 13.02
N TYR A 298 -1.94 -0.79 14.03
CA TYR A 298 -2.48 -0.01 15.15
C TYR A 298 -3.56 1.05 14.90
N ALA A 299 -4.77 0.65 14.51
CA ALA A 299 -5.96 1.50 14.67
C ALA A 299 -6.63 1.41 16.06
N ALA A 300 -6.09 0.64 17.00
CA ALA A 300 -6.79 0.33 18.28
C ALA A 300 -6.05 0.74 19.55
N VAL A 301 -5.17 1.76 19.50
CA VAL A 301 -4.61 2.33 20.74
C VAL A 301 -4.73 3.83 20.70
N GLY A 302 -5.76 4.33 21.39
CA GLY A 302 -5.96 5.74 21.65
C GLY A 302 -4.67 6.43 22.10
N TRP A 303 -4.37 7.53 21.45
CA TRP A 303 -3.25 8.41 21.74
C TRP A 303 -3.72 9.53 22.71
N PRO A 304 -3.65 9.35 24.03
CA PRO A 304 -3.72 10.48 24.93
C PRO A 304 -2.54 10.58 25.88
N ALA A 305 -1.29 10.32 25.47
CA ALA A 305 -0.19 10.42 26.44
C ALA A 305 1.17 10.84 25.83
N LEU A 306 1.20 11.72 24.83
CA LEU A 306 2.45 12.29 24.35
C LEU A 306 2.44 13.82 24.21
N VAL A 307 1.43 14.51 24.79
CA VAL A 307 1.46 15.97 24.95
C VAL A 307 0.93 16.29 26.36
N SER A 308 1.76 16.10 27.34
CA SER A 308 1.72 16.79 28.63
C SER A 308 3.13 16.81 29.20
#